data_53a872264c0410ecf6f3189353af16c2
#
_entry.id   53a872264c0410ecf6f3189353af16c2
#
_cell.length_a   1.000
_cell.length_b   1.000
_cell.length_c   1.000
_cell.angle_alpha   90.00
_cell.angle_beta   90.00
_cell.angle_gamma   90.00
#
_symmetry.space_group_name_H-M   'P 1'
#
loop_
_entity.id
_entity.type
_entity.pdbx_description
1 polymer ?
#
loop_
_entity_poly.entity_id
_entity_poly.type
_entity_poly.pdbx_seq_one_letter_code
_entity_poly.pdbx_strand_id
1 'polypeptide(L)'
;MKRDLLERLKSGTVIVADGAMGTLLYARGVPKGHCYDELNLSNPTMIRAIHQEYASAGAELIETNTFGANRFVLSKYYDLGARASDINLAGARIAREACPQCFIAGSVGPVSRPLDTAEALSRDELAAIYAEQISALVEGGVDLVVLETMSDLEEAKIALEEALKIGKVPVVVQMSFVEEDRTITGVSASQAVVELADLGAPVVGVNCGQGPQATIDVVRRMVGRRDVFVSAMPNAGLARYTRGKFAYPHNPDYFAGCAEELLKLGVGIVGGCCGTTPEHIAALSSRVSGKKVITQRREALKLEKAARIAPPPIVTTPLKEMVSHKFTIIVELSPPKGTELSGDISSAKELMQVGVDAVSISESPMARVRMSPVALGYRIKSELGMDVILHFTCRDRNILGLQADLLSVYALGLVNILALTGDPPSVGDYPFATGVYEVNSRGLVEIISKLNSGVDYLGNKLSSPAGFWIGVAASPCSEDTEGELKRLDEKIKSGANFVVTQPVYDVDGFYKFLKRADLGVVPVFAGLLPLVSSKQAEFLHYEVPGITIPESVRQSMKGTGEEESRSVGISIAARIMGELSEVASGVCVMAPLRRYDVAAEVIGKAKLSRERRSVN
;
A
#
# COMPACT_ATOMS: atom_id res chain seq x y z
N MET A 1 20.62 -36.89 23.90
CA MET A 1 21.39 -36.24 22.82
C MET A 1 20.63 -35.02 22.36
N LYS A 2 21.26 -33.85 22.34
CA LYS A 2 20.64 -32.64 21.78
C LYS A 2 20.40 -32.90 20.28
N ARG A 3 19.17 -32.78 19.79
CA ARG A 3 18.87 -32.94 18.38
C ARG A 3 19.37 -31.68 17.65
N ASP A 4 20.13 -31.86 16.58
CA ASP A 4 20.63 -30.79 15.76
C ASP A 4 19.89 -30.79 14.42
N LEU A 5 19.05 -29.77 14.21
CA LEU A 5 18.27 -29.60 12.98
C LEU A 5 19.19 -29.48 11.76
N LEU A 6 20.26 -28.71 11.88
CA LEU A 6 21.15 -28.42 10.74
C LEU A 6 21.94 -29.68 10.35
N GLU A 7 22.39 -30.48 11.32
CA GLU A 7 23.03 -31.76 11.04
C GLU A 7 22.06 -32.76 10.38
N ARG A 8 20.77 -32.74 10.79
CA ARG A 8 19.74 -33.57 10.15
C ARG A 8 19.55 -33.14 8.70
N LEU A 9 19.45 -31.83 8.40
CA LEU A 9 19.33 -31.30 7.05
C LEU A 9 20.58 -31.58 6.20
N LYS A 10 21.78 -31.44 6.75
CA LYS A 10 23.05 -31.81 6.08
C LYS A 10 23.13 -33.29 5.69
N SER A 11 22.48 -34.17 6.45
CA SER A 11 22.42 -35.60 6.09
C SER A 11 21.56 -35.87 4.84
N GLY A 12 20.88 -34.84 4.34
CA GLY A 12 19.99 -34.89 3.19
C GLY A 12 18.63 -35.56 3.47
N THR A 13 18.32 -35.89 4.73
CA THR A 13 17.03 -36.50 5.07
C THR A 13 15.96 -35.42 5.24
N VAL A 14 14.84 -35.57 4.54
CA VAL A 14 13.72 -34.65 4.67
C VAL A 14 13.14 -34.70 6.09
N ILE A 15 12.69 -33.54 6.56
CA ILE A 15 11.97 -33.37 7.83
C ILE A 15 10.51 -33.06 7.52
N VAL A 16 9.59 -33.84 8.07
CA VAL A 16 8.16 -33.59 7.98
C VAL A 16 7.76 -32.67 9.14
N ALA A 17 7.27 -31.48 8.81
CA ALA A 17 6.69 -30.56 9.77
C ALA A 17 5.19 -30.84 9.91
N ASP A 18 4.57 -30.27 10.96
CA ASP A 18 3.14 -30.38 11.22
C ASP A 18 2.30 -29.51 10.23
N GLY A 19 1.06 -29.26 10.62
CA GLY A 19 0.09 -28.51 9.82
C GLY A 19 -0.58 -27.40 10.63
N ALA A 20 -1.69 -26.93 10.10
CA ALA A 20 -2.39 -25.77 10.64
C ALA A 20 -2.85 -25.94 12.09
N MET A 21 -2.48 -25.01 12.95
CA MET A 21 -3.05 -24.88 14.30
C MET A 21 -4.36 -24.07 14.28
N GLY A 22 -4.35 -22.84 13.80
CA GLY A 22 -5.48 -21.91 13.90
C GLY A 22 -6.75 -22.40 13.17
N THR A 23 -6.63 -22.90 11.93
CA THR A 23 -7.78 -23.42 11.19
C THR A 23 -8.33 -24.72 11.79
N LEU A 24 -7.49 -25.52 12.43
CA LEU A 24 -7.93 -26.73 13.14
C LEU A 24 -8.66 -26.40 14.45
N LEU A 25 -8.18 -25.41 15.21
CA LEU A 25 -8.90 -24.88 16.39
C LEU A 25 -10.28 -24.33 16.01
N TYR A 26 -10.34 -23.56 14.92
CA TYR A 26 -11.62 -23.08 14.38
C TYR A 26 -12.56 -24.21 14.00
N ALA A 27 -12.06 -25.24 13.33
CA ALA A 27 -12.85 -26.45 12.99
C ALA A 27 -13.36 -27.21 14.21
N ARG A 28 -12.63 -27.13 15.33
CA ARG A 28 -13.03 -27.72 16.65
C ARG A 28 -13.95 -26.82 17.46
N GLY A 29 -14.42 -25.71 16.91
CA GLY A 29 -15.42 -24.86 17.52
C GLY A 29 -14.88 -23.70 18.34
N VAL A 30 -13.57 -23.40 18.32
CA VAL A 30 -13.05 -22.17 18.91
C VAL A 30 -13.49 -20.97 18.03
N PRO A 31 -14.21 -19.98 18.57
CA PRO A 31 -14.77 -18.91 17.77
C PRO A 31 -13.70 -18.07 17.04
N LYS A 32 -14.04 -17.57 15.86
CA LYS A 32 -13.22 -16.57 15.17
C LYS A 32 -13.15 -15.29 16.01
N GLY A 33 -11.96 -14.77 16.19
CA GLY A 33 -11.72 -13.57 17.04
C GLY A 33 -11.30 -13.90 18.46
N HIS A 34 -11.30 -15.20 18.84
CA HIS A 34 -10.65 -15.64 20.08
C HIS A 34 -9.12 -15.62 19.91
N CYS A 35 -8.41 -15.30 20.96
CA CYS A 35 -6.94 -15.41 20.98
C CYS A 35 -6.55 -16.90 21.05
N TYR A 36 -6.12 -17.47 19.93
CA TYR A 36 -5.76 -18.89 19.89
C TYR A 36 -4.49 -19.19 20.70
N ASP A 37 -3.57 -18.25 20.77
CA ASP A 37 -2.32 -18.38 21.53
C ASP A 37 -2.58 -18.46 23.05
N GLU A 38 -3.62 -17.77 23.52
CA GLU A 38 -4.03 -17.77 24.95
C GLU A 38 -4.52 -19.15 25.41
N LEU A 39 -4.98 -20.00 24.50
CA LEU A 39 -5.36 -21.38 24.82
C LEU A 39 -4.21 -22.21 25.40
N ASN A 40 -2.98 -21.79 25.24
CA ASN A 40 -1.84 -22.39 25.96
C ASN A 40 -2.00 -22.30 27.48
N LEU A 41 -2.75 -21.33 27.96
CA LEU A 41 -2.99 -21.11 29.39
C LEU A 41 -4.38 -21.58 29.81
N SER A 42 -5.43 -21.26 29.05
CA SER A 42 -6.82 -21.57 29.42
C SER A 42 -7.26 -22.98 29.01
N ASN A 43 -6.70 -23.56 27.95
CA ASN A 43 -7.05 -24.91 27.48
C ASN A 43 -5.82 -25.71 26.96
N PRO A 44 -4.79 -25.91 27.79
CA PRO A 44 -3.55 -26.59 27.37
C PRO A 44 -3.82 -28.05 26.91
N THR A 45 -4.89 -28.66 27.39
CA THR A 45 -5.25 -30.02 27.00
C THR A 45 -5.63 -30.13 25.52
N MET A 46 -6.36 -29.16 24.99
CA MET A 46 -6.72 -29.11 23.58
C MET A 46 -5.47 -28.92 22.70
N ILE A 47 -4.59 -28.00 23.07
CA ILE A 47 -3.34 -27.74 22.33
C ILE A 47 -2.44 -28.98 22.34
N ARG A 48 -2.27 -29.61 23.51
CA ARG A 48 -1.51 -30.87 23.64
C ARG A 48 -2.05 -31.96 22.73
N ALA A 49 -3.38 -32.14 22.68
CA ALA A 49 -4.01 -33.15 21.84
C ALA A 49 -3.72 -32.90 20.34
N ILE A 50 -3.78 -31.65 19.88
CA ILE A 50 -3.47 -31.31 18.49
C ILE A 50 -2.01 -31.64 18.14
N HIS A 51 -1.06 -31.26 18.98
CA HIS A 51 0.35 -31.61 18.77
C HIS A 51 0.57 -33.11 18.68
N GLN A 52 -0.08 -33.90 19.58
CA GLN A 52 0.00 -35.37 19.57
C GLN A 52 -0.60 -35.98 18.31
N GLU A 53 -1.70 -35.42 17.79
CA GLU A 53 -2.30 -35.88 16.54
C GLU A 53 -1.38 -35.66 15.35
N TYR A 54 -0.72 -34.49 15.25
CA TYR A 54 0.25 -34.24 14.20
C TYR A 54 1.50 -35.11 14.32
N ALA A 55 2.02 -35.30 15.52
CA ALA A 55 3.13 -36.25 15.75
C ALA A 55 2.73 -37.70 15.39
N SER A 56 1.51 -38.11 15.73
CA SER A 56 0.98 -39.42 15.35
C SER A 56 0.76 -39.58 13.84
N ALA A 57 0.50 -38.48 13.14
CA ALA A 57 0.42 -38.43 11.69
C ALA A 57 1.80 -38.45 11.00
N GLY A 58 2.90 -38.47 11.78
CA GLY A 58 4.27 -38.59 11.27
C GLY A 58 5.05 -37.27 11.17
N ALA A 59 4.57 -36.20 11.79
CA ALA A 59 5.36 -34.97 11.91
C ALA A 59 6.56 -35.22 12.83
N GLU A 60 7.74 -34.82 12.36
CA GLU A 60 9.02 -34.83 13.07
C GLU A 60 9.37 -33.46 13.66
N LEU A 61 8.73 -32.40 13.16
CA LEU A 61 8.85 -31.02 13.63
C LEU A 61 7.44 -30.50 13.98
N ILE A 62 7.29 -29.96 15.19
CA ILE A 62 6.05 -29.43 15.73
C ILE A 62 6.23 -27.94 16.03
N GLU A 63 5.40 -27.10 15.43
CA GLU A 63 5.33 -25.66 15.71
C GLU A 63 4.50 -25.39 16.97
N THR A 64 4.97 -24.49 17.83
CA THR A 64 4.23 -24.08 19.02
C THR A 64 2.99 -23.27 18.65
N ASN A 65 1.96 -23.28 19.50
CA ASN A 65 0.78 -22.42 19.34
C ASN A 65 1.07 -20.99 19.83
N THR A 66 1.95 -20.26 19.13
CA THR A 66 2.45 -18.94 19.56
C THR A 66 2.63 -17.94 18.42
N PHE A 67 1.97 -18.17 17.28
CA PHE A 67 2.07 -17.36 16.07
C PHE A 67 1.84 -15.86 16.32
N GLY A 68 0.76 -15.52 17.04
CA GLY A 68 0.39 -14.14 17.38
C GLY A 68 0.78 -13.71 18.79
N ALA A 69 1.57 -14.52 19.50
CA ALA A 69 1.84 -14.31 20.93
C ALA A 69 2.87 -13.23 21.24
N ASN A 70 2.95 -12.18 20.44
CA ASN A 70 3.76 -11.01 20.72
C ASN A 70 2.96 -9.96 21.50
N ARG A 71 3.67 -9.15 22.29
CA ARG A 71 3.07 -8.13 23.17
C ARG A 71 2.16 -7.15 22.41
N PHE A 72 2.55 -6.73 21.21
CA PHE A 72 1.79 -5.75 20.44
C PHE A 72 0.43 -6.31 19.98
N VAL A 73 0.42 -7.46 19.34
CA VAL A 73 -0.81 -8.13 18.88
C VAL A 73 -1.72 -8.47 20.05
N LEU A 74 -1.16 -9.02 21.13
CA LEU A 74 -1.90 -9.37 22.33
C LEU A 74 -2.51 -8.14 23.03
N SER A 75 -1.81 -7.02 23.09
CA SER A 75 -2.35 -5.75 23.63
C SER A 75 -3.43 -5.16 22.74
N LYS A 76 -3.16 -5.08 21.44
CA LYS A 76 -4.02 -4.37 20.48
C LYS A 76 -5.39 -5.04 20.30
N TYR A 77 -5.42 -6.36 20.29
CA TYR A 77 -6.63 -7.10 19.92
C TYR A 77 -7.29 -7.87 21.09
N TYR A 78 -6.58 -8.11 22.20
CA TYR A 78 -7.05 -9.03 23.23
C TYR A 78 -6.87 -8.56 24.68
N ASP A 79 -6.22 -7.43 24.89
CA ASP A 79 -5.84 -6.93 26.25
C ASP A 79 -4.99 -7.94 27.06
N LEU A 80 -4.13 -8.67 26.37
CA LEU A 80 -3.29 -9.74 26.94
C LEU A 80 -1.79 -9.47 26.85
N GLY A 81 -1.37 -8.26 26.48
CA GLY A 81 0.05 -7.94 26.23
C GLY A 81 0.99 -8.24 27.39
N ALA A 82 0.54 -8.02 28.63
CA ALA A 82 1.32 -8.33 29.83
C ALA A 82 1.60 -9.82 30.02
N ARG A 83 0.87 -10.70 29.31
CA ARG A 83 0.99 -12.16 29.42
C ARG A 83 1.77 -12.79 28.26
N ALA A 84 2.38 -11.98 27.38
CA ALA A 84 3.09 -12.47 26.21
C ALA A 84 4.14 -13.54 26.57
N SER A 85 4.98 -13.28 27.55
CA SER A 85 6.00 -14.26 27.99
C SER A 85 5.38 -15.55 28.54
N ASP A 86 4.34 -15.45 29.36
CA ASP A 86 3.67 -16.63 29.93
C ASP A 86 3.07 -17.53 28.84
N ILE A 87 2.42 -16.93 27.84
CA ILE A 87 1.79 -17.63 26.72
C ILE A 87 2.85 -18.37 25.90
N ASN A 88 3.98 -17.72 25.59
CA ASN A 88 5.07 -18.32 24.82
C ASN A 88 5.76 -19.45 25.59
N LEU A 89 6.08 -19.24 26.87
CA LEU A 89 6.65 -20.27 27.73
C LEU A 89 5.74 -21.50 27.83
N ALA A 90 4.42 -21.29 28.04
CA ALA A 90 3.46 -22.37 28.11
C ALA A 90 3.35 -23.12 26.77
N GLY A 91 3.29 -22.41 25.64
CA GLY A 91 3.24 -23.01 24.30
C GLY A 91 4.43 -23.94 24.02
N ALA A 92 5.65 -23.46 24.32
CA ALA A 92 6.86 -24.25 24.16
C ALA A 92 6.86 -25.52 25.05
N ARG A 93 6.46 -25.40 26.32
CA ARG A 93 6.39 -26.52 27.27
C ARG A 93 5.35 -27.55 26.84
N ILE A 94 4.14 -27.11 26.45
CA ILE A 94 3.08 -28.01 25.99
C ILE A 94 3.53 -28.82 24.79
N ALA A 95 4.13 -28.18 23.77
CA ALA A 95 4.63 -28.87 22.59
C ALA A 95 5.74 -29.88 22.93
N ARG A 96 6.68 -29.52 23.81
CA ARG A 96 7.74 -30.41 24.29
C ARG A 96 7.17 -31.63 25.06
N GLU A 97 6.21 -31.40 25.95
CA GLU A 97 5.58 -32.47 26.72
C GLU A 97 4.74 -33.40 25.83
N ALA A 98 4.02 -32.83 24.85
CA ALA A 98 3.21 -33.58 23.92
C ALA A 98 4.05 -34.47 22.99
N CYS A 99 5.17 -33.96 22.53
CA CYS A 99 5.99 -34.57 21.46
C CYS A 99 7.49 -34.60 21.83
N PRO A 100 7.89 -35.32 22.89
CA PRO A 100 9.28 -35.31 23.38
C PRO A 100 10.29 -35.85 22.36
N GLN A 101 9.87 -36.57 21.33
CA GLN A 101 10.74 -37.08 20.26
C GLN A 101 10.83 -36.16 19.03
N CYS A 102 10.00 -35.12 18.91
CA CYS A 102 10.00 -34.19 17.77
C CYS A 102 10.94 -33.02 17.99
N PHE A 103 11.35 -32.35 16.91
CA PHE A 103 11.88 -31.00 16.98
C PHE A 103 10.74 -30.06 17.38
N ILE A 104 10.96 -29.21 18.36
CA ILE A 104 9.98 -28.19 18.76
C ILE A 104 10.43 -26.85 18.19
N ALA A 105 9.59 -26.27 17.33
CA ALA A 105 9.81 -25.03 16.65
C ALA A 105 8.99 -23.92 17.30
N GLY A 106 9.64 -22.87 17.80
CA GLY A 106 8.95 -21.70 18.31
C GLY A 106 8.38 -20.89 17.15
N SER A 107 7.05 -20.92 16.97
CA SER A 107 6.34 -20.17 15.93
C SER A 107 6.26 -18.68 16.29
N VAL A 108 6.70 -17.81 15.36
CA VAL A 108 6.71 -16.35 15.48
C VAL A 108 6.18 -15.75 14.19
N GLY A 109 5.00 -15.16 14.25
CA GLY A 109 4.37 -14.48 13.12
C GLY A 109 4.73 -12.99 13.02
N PRO A 110 4.29 -12.30 11.94
CA PRO A 110 4.52 -10.87 11.76
C PRO A 110 3.77 -10.04 12.81
N VAL A 111 4.39 -8.95 13.25
CA VAL A 111 3.81 -7.96 14.17
C VAL A 111 2.99 -6.95 13.38
N SER A 112 3.54 -6.47 12.26
CA SER A 112 2.90 -5.50 11.38
C SER A 112 1.94 -6.16 10.42
N ARG A 113 0.79 -5.53 10.19
CA ARG A 113 0.01 -5.84 8.99
C ARG A 113 0.48 -4.90 7.88
N PRO A 114 0.83 -5.38 6.68
CA PRO A 114 1.41 -4.56 5.61
C PRO A 114 0.55 -3.36 5.18
N LEU A 115 -0.70 -3.31 5.59
CA LEU A 115 -1.68 -2.26 5.25
C LEU A 115 -2.03 -1.35 6.45
N ASP A 116 -1.50 -1.58 7.64
CA ASP A 116 -1.73 -0.73 8.82
C ASP A 116 -0.77 0.49 8.79
N THR A 117 -1.06 1.47 7.93
CA THR A 117 -0.26 2.70 7.81
C THR A 117 -0.45 3.71 8.94
N ALA A 118 -1.44 3.50 9.82
CA ALA A 118 -1.79 4.46 10.88
C ALA A 118 -0.93 4.33 12.16
N GLU A 119 -0.26 3.19 12.35
CA GLU A 119 0.58 2.91 13.52
C GLU A 119 1.85 2.18 13.08
N ALA A 120 2.68 2.84 12.25
CA ALA A 120 3.96 2.26 11.87
C ALA A 120 4.90 2.22 13.09
N LEU A 121 5.20 1.03 13.58
CA LEU A 121 6.20 0.81 14.62
C LEU A 121 7.60 1.16 14.07
N SER A 122 8.41 1.78 14.89
CA SER A 122 9.82 2.01 14.58
C SER A 122 10.59 0.69 14.54
N ARG A 123 11.76 0.69 13.88
CA ARG A 123 12.66 -0.47 13.86
C ARG A 123 12.99 -0.99 15.26
N ASP A 124 13.25 -0.08 16.22
CA ASP A 124 13.63 -0.44 17.58
C ASP A 124 12.45 -1.04 18.36
N GLU A 125 11.23 -0.56 18.14
CA GLU A 125 10.03 -1.15 18.74
C GLU A 125 9.77 -2.56 18.19
N LEU A 126 9.87 -2.77 16.88
CA LEU A 126 9.76 -4.09 16.27
C LEU A 126 10.83 -5.05 16.82
N ALA A 127 12.09 -4.60 16.90
CA ALA A 127 13.18 -5.38 17.44
C ALA A 127 12.92 -5.81 18.89
N ALA A 128 12.44 -4.90 19.74
CA ALA A 128 12.11 -5.21 21.13
C ALA A 128 10.98 -6.24 21.26
N ILE A 129 9.95 -6.14 20.42
CA ILE A 129 8.82 -7.08 20.41
C ILE A 129 9.29 -8.49 20.02
N TYR A 130 10.09 -8.62 18.94
CA TYR A 130 10.63 -9.90 18.52
C TYR A 130 11.60 -10.50 19.54
N ALA A 131 12.47 -9.68 20.12
CA ALA A 131 13.41 -10.13 21.15
C ALA A 131 12.68 -10.71 22.36
N GLU A 132 11.59 -10.10 22.82
CA GLU A 132 10.78 -10.59 23.95
C GLU A 132 10.17 -11.97 23.63
N GLN A 133 9.49 -12.10 22.50
CA GLN A 133 8.82 -13.34 22.12
C GLN A 133 9.83 -14.47 21.92
N ILE A 134 10.88 -14.23 21.14
CA ILE A 134 11.91 -15.24 20.85
C ILE A 134 12.63 -15.68 22.13
N SER A 135 12.95 -14.75 23.03
CA SER A 135 13.60 -15.06 24.32
C SER A 135 12.73 -15.99 25.17
N ALA A 136 11.42 -15.72 25.27
CA ALA A 136 10.50 -16.56 26.02
C ALA A 136 10.37 -17.96 25.42
N LEU A 137 10.33 -18.11 24.10
CA LEU A 137 10.31 -19.40 23.41
C LEU A 137 11.59 -20.20 23.67
N VAL A 138 12.75 -19.56 23.57
CA VAL A 138 14.06 -20.17 23.85
C VAL A 138 14.19 -20.60 25.31
N GLU A 139 13.70 -19.79 26.24
CA GLU A 139 13.62 -20.15 27.67
C GLU A 139 12.66 -21.33 27.89
N GLY A 140 11.57 -21.39 27.14
CA GLY A 140 10.60 -22.50 27.13
C GLY A 140 11.17 -23.82 26.60
N GLY A 141 12.36 -23.79 25.98
CA GLY A 141 13.09 -24.99 25.57
C GLY A 141 12.78 -25.47 24.15
N VAL A 142 12.51 -24.56 23.20
CA VAL A 142 12.38 -24.90 21.77
C VAL A 142 13.74 -25.31 21.18
N ASP A 143 13.73 -26.14 20.13
CA ASP A 143 14.93 -26.58 19.43
C ASP A 143 15.35 -25.62 18.30
N LEU A 144 14.38 -24.85 17.79
CA LEU A 144 14.57 -23.83 16.74
C LEU A 144 13.48 -22.77 16.83
N VAL A 145 13.68 -21.66 16.16
CA VAL A 145 12.67 -20.62 15.94
C VAL A 145 12.25 -20.63 14.48
N VAL A 146 10.94 -20.52 14.21
CA VAL A 146 10.40 -20.31 12.86
C VAL A 146 9.75 -18.94 12.81
N LEU A 147 10.35 -18.05 12.02
CA LEU A 147 9.76 -16.76 11.64
C LEU A 147 8.87 -17.03 10.43
N GLU A 148 7.57 -17.17 10.63
CA GLU A 148 6.67 -17.67 9.60
C GLU A 148 5.69 -16.62 9.08
N THR A 149 5.20 -16.83 7.83
CA THR A 149 4.18 -15.99 7.20
C THR A 149 4.62 -14.52 7.08
N MET A 150 5.93 -14.29 7.00
CA MET A 150 6.49 -12.96 6.84
C MET A 150 6.13 -12.42 5.45
N SER A 151 5.42 -11.30 5.40
CA SER A 151 4.97 -10.68 4.16
C SER A 151 5.75 -9.42 3.79
N ASP A 152 6.50 -8.87 4.74
CA ASP A 152 7.44 -7.76 4.54
C ASP A 152 8.87 -8.22 4.80
N LEU A 153 9.77 -7.94 3.84
CA LEU A 153 11.16 -8.39 3.93
C LEU A 153 11.96 -7.62 4.98
N GLU A 154 11.70 -6.33 5.16
CA GLU A 154 12.42 -5.52 6.15
C GLU A 154 12.02 -5.93 7.58
N GLU A 155 10.75 -6.24 7.81
CA GLU A 155 10.30 -6.81 9.07
C GLU A 155 10.91 -8.19 9.33
N ALA A 156 10.95 -9.06 8.32
CA ALA A 156 11.59 -10.37 8.42
C ALA A 156 13.09 -10.28 8.76
N LYS A 157 13.81 -9.29 8.21
CA LYS A 157 15.21 -9.02 8.56
C LYS A 157 15.38 -8.60 10.02
N ILE A 158 14.51 -7.70 10.51
CA ILE A 158 14.54 -7.27 11.91
C ILE A 158 14.35 -8.47 12.85
N ALA A 159 13.33 -9.30 12.58
CA ALA A 159 13.06 -10.51 13.36
C ALA A 159 14.23 -11.51 13.32
N LEU A 160 14.84 -11.69 12.15
CA LEU A 160 16.00 -12.55 11.99
C LEU A 160 17.22 -12.02 12.75
N GLU A 161 17.50 -10.73 12.67
CA GLU A 161 18.61 -10.11 13.42
C GLU A 161 18.46 -10.34 14.92
N GLU A 162 17.27 -10.17 15.47
CA GLU A 162 17.02 -10.40 16.90
C GLU A 162 17.18 -11.89 17.27
N ALA A 163 16.67 -12.79 16.42
CA ALA A 163 16.85 -14.22 16.64
C ALA A 163 18.34 -14.64 16.60
N LEU A 164 19.11 -14.10 15.68
CA LEU A 164 20.57 -14.34 15.57
C LEU A 164 21.34 -13.74 16.74
N LYS A 165 20.95 -12.57 17.26
CA LYS A 165 21.56 -11.98 18.48
C LYS A 165 21.37 -12.88 19.71
N ILE A 166 20.19 -13.47 19.88
CA ILE A 166 19.91 -14.44 20.94
C ILE A 166 20.77 -15.70 20.76
N GLY A 167 20.92 -16.19 19.52
CA GLY A 167 21.95 -17.10 19.08
C GLY A 167 21.96 -18.51 19.71
N LYS A 168 20.92 -18.94 20.41
CA LYS A 168 20.88 -20.22 21.16
C LYS A 168 20.37 -21.40 20.35
N VAL A 169 19.58 -21.15 19.31
CA VAL A 169 18.92 -22.15 18.47
C VAL A 169 18.93 -21.71 17.00
N PRO A 170 18.88 -22.64 16.03
CA PRO A 170 18.78 -22.27 14.61
C PRO A 170 17.45 -21.57 14.30
N VAL A 171 17.47 -20.77 13.22
CA VAL A 171 16.32 -20.00 12.76
C VAL A 171 15.91 -20.46 11.36
N VAL A 172 14.60 -20.67 11.16
CA VAL A 172 13.97 -20.83 9.86
C VAL A 172 13.19 -19.56 9.55
N VAL A 173 13.36 -18.98 8.37
CA VAL A 173 12.61 -17.80 7.94
C VAL A 173 11.71 -18.19 6.77
N GLN A 174 10.41 -18.05 6.92
CA GLN A 174 9.42 -18.36 5.89
C GLN A 174 8.66 -17.11 5.47
N MET A 175 8.79 -16.78 4.18
CA MET A 175 8.05 -15.67 3.57
C MET A 175 6.72 -16.16 3.02
N SER A 176 5.72 -15.28 3.01
CA SER A 176 4.42 -15.51 2.38
C SER A 176 4.34 -14.77 1.04
N PHE A 177 4.05 -15.51 -0.02
CA PHE A 177 3.90 -14.97 -1.38
C PHE A 177 2.43 -15.10 -1.80
N VAL A 178 1.84 -14.00 -2.28
CA VAL A 178 0.38 -13.92 -2.54
C VAL A 178 0.04 -13.97 -4.03
N GLU A 179 0.91 -13.47 -4.90
CA GLU A 179 0.77 -13.54 -6.35
C GLU A 179 2.06 -14.02 -6.98
N GLU A 180 1.98 -15.03 -7.83
CA GLU A 180 3.13 -15.70 -8.45
C GLU A 180 4.24 -16.01 -7.44
N ASP A 181 5.35 -15.24 -7.46
CA ASP A 181 6.49 -15.37 -6.55
C ASP A 181 6.76 -14.09 -5.75
N ARG A 182 5.73 -13.25 -5.51
CA ARG A 182 5.89 -11.96 -4.82
C ARG A 182 5.14 -11.91 -3.50
N THR A 183 5.75 -11.26 -2.52
CA THR A 183 5.10 -10.88 -1.27
C THR A 183 4.09 -9.75 -1.53
N ILE A 184 3.22 -9.45 -0.56
CA ILE A 184 2.27 -8.34 -0.66
C ILE A 184 2.99 -6.98 -0.82
N THR A 185 4.24 -6.87 -0.41
CA THR A 185 5.09 -5.68 -0.60
C THR A 185 5.89 -5.72 -1.91
N GLY A 186 5.65 -6.71 -2.78
CA GLY A 186 6.24 -6.82 -4.11
C GLY A 186 7.63 -7.46 -4.16
N VAL A 187 8.16 -7.97 -3.05
CA VAL A 187 9.47 -8.62 -2.99
C VAL A 187 9.40 -10.01 -3.64
N SER A 188 10.31 -10.31 -4.57
CA SER A 188 10.35 -11.62 -5.22
C SER A 188 10.97 -12.70 -4.33
N ALA A 189 10.57 -13.95 -4.54
CA ALA A 189 11.11 -15.11 -3.82
C ALA A 189 12.64 -15.23 -3.97
N SER A 190 13.16 -14.95 -5.16
CA SER A 190 14.60 -14.96 -5.41
C SER A 190 15.36 -13.86 -4.65
N GLN A 191 14.78 -12.67 -4.51
CA GLN A 191 15.33 -11.58 -3.74
C GLN A 191 15.31 -11.91 -2.24
N ALA A 192 14.17 -12.37 -1.72
CA ALA A 192 14.00 -12.72 -0.32
C ALA A 192 15.04 -13.76 0.14
N VAL A 193 15.24 -14.85 -0.65
CA VAL A 193 16.26 -15.85 -0.33
C VAL A 193 17.66 -15.25 -0.27
N VAL A 194 18.02 -14.40 -1.23
CA VAL A 194 19.35 -13.79 -1.29
C VAL A 194 19.60 -12.93 -0.06
N GLU A 195 18.68 -12.04 0.26
CA GLU A 195 18.86 -11.06 1.34
C GLU A 195 18.83 -11.71 2.74
N LEU A 196 17.91 -12.67 2.95
CA LEU A 196 17.83 -13.39 4.22
C LEU A 196 19.03 -14.33 4.44
N ALA A 197 19.49 -14.99 3.38
CA ALA A 197 20.70 -15.84 3.46
C ALA A 197 21.96 -15.02 3.71
N ASP A 198 22.10 -13.87 3.04
CA ASP A 198 23.23 -12.95 3.23
C ASP A 198 23.25 -12.35 4.65
N LEU A 199 22.08 -12.23 5.30
CA LEU A 199 21.95 -11.85 6.71
C LEU A 199 22.28 -12.99 7.68
N GLY A 200 22.35 -14.23 7.21
CA GLY A 200 22.76 -15.40 8.01
C GLY A 200 21.67 -16.40 8.33
N ALA A 201 20.51 -16.36 7.66
CA ALA A 201 19.48 -17.38 7.83
C ALA A 201 19.99 -18.74 7.30
N PRO A 202 20.04 -19.81 8.13
CA PRO A 202 20.48 -21.13 7.66
C PRO A 202 19.41 -21.86 6.84
N VAL A 203 18.15 -21.52 7.05
CA VAL A 203 16.99 -22.06 6.33
C VAL A 203 16.08 -20.92 5.92
N VAL A 204 15.75 -20.83 4.63
CA VAL A 204 14.79 -19.87 4.09
C VAL A 204 13.68 -20.64 3.38
N GLY A 205 12.43 -20.20 3.50
CA GLY A 205 11.34 -20.96 2.93
C GLY A 205 10.12 -20.12 2.57
N VAL A 206 9.06 -20.85 2.27
CA VAL A 206 7.73 -20.31 1.94
C VAL A 206 6.66 -21.03 2.75
N ASN A 207 5.74 -20.27 3.32
CA ASN A 207 4.53 -20.83 3.92
C ASN A 207 3.30 -19.95 3.67
N CYS A 208 2.13 -20.50 3.88
CA CYS A 208 0.85 -19.81 3.70
C CYS A 208 0.69 -19.17 2.28
N GLY A 209 -0.08 -18.10 2.16
CA GLY A 209 -0.31 -17.36 0.89
C GLY A 209 -1.09 -18.16 -0.15
N GLN A 210 -0.54 -19.27 -0.60
CA GLN A 210 -1.06 -20.04 -1.73
C GLN A 210 -1.14 -21.55 -1.46
N GLY A 211 -1.77 -22.28 -2.39
CA GLY A 211 -1.85 -23.76 -2.33
C GLY A 211 -0.58 -24.45 -2.84
N PRO A 212 -0.56 -25.80 -2.84
CA PRO A 212 0.66 -26.58 -3.08
C PRO A 212 1.32 -26.33 -4.43
N GLN A 213 0.54 -26.20 -5.52
CA GLN A 213 1.11 -26.00 -6.87
C GLN A 213 1.84 -24.67 -6.99
N ALA A 214 1.24 -23.59 -6.52
CA ALA A 214 1.87 -22.27 -6.56
C ALA A 214 3.12 -22.21 -5.66
N THR A 215 3.09 -22.93 -4.52
CA THR A 215 4.27 -23.06 -3.66
C THR A 215 5.44 -23.76 -4.39
N ILE A 216 5.17 -24.77 -5.22
CA ILE A 216 6.20 -25.41 -6.06
C ILE A 216 6.83 -24.38 -7.00
N ASP A 217 6.04 -23.51 -7.63
CA ASP A 217 6.53 -22.50 -8.56
C ASP A 217 7.38 -21.43 -7.85
N VAL A 218 6.99 -21.02 -6.63
CA VAL A 218 7.79 -20.15 -5.76
C VAL A 218 9.12 -20.81 -5.41
N VAL A 219 9.10 -22.07 -4.94
CA VAL A 219 10.32 -22.82 -4.56
C VAL A 219 11.28 -22.96 -5.74
N ARG A 220 10.80 -23.19 -6.96
CA ARG A 220 11.66 -23.23 -8.17
C ARG A 220 12.48 -21.94 -8.36
N ARG A 221 11.97 -20.81 -7.91
CA ARG A 221 12.64 -19.51 -8.00
C ARG A 221 13.59 -19.26 -6.81
N MET A 222 13.38 -19.97 -5.70
CA MET A 222 14.21 -19.86 -4.49
C MET A 222 15.47 -20.73 -4.56
N VAL A 223 15.33 -21.99 -5.02
CA VAL A 223 16.40 -22.98 -4.95
C VAL A 223 17.62 -22.60 -5.80
N GLY A 224 18.83 -22.87 -5.27
CA GLY A 224 20.10 -22.60 -5.94
C GLY A 224 20.53 -21.14 -5.98
N ARG A 225 19.83 -20.23 -5.30
CA ARG A 225 20.22 -18.82 -5.23
C ARG A 225 21.30 -18.54 -4.19
N ARG A 226 21.29 -19.28 -3.11
CA ARG A 226 22.28 -19.26 -2.02
C ARG A 226 22.47 -20.68 -1.48
N ASP A 227 23.54 -20.89 -0.73
CA ASP A 227 23.84 -22.16 -0.06
C ASP A 227 23.09 -22.20 1.30
N VAL A 228 21.77 -22.31 1.22
CA VAL A 228 20.86 -22.42 2.37
C VAL A 228 19.90 -23.57 2.17
N PHE A 229 19.39 -24.14 3.26
CA PHE A 229 18.31 -25.11 3.18
C PHE A 229 16.97 -24.42 2.86
N VAL A 230 16.07 -25.13 2.20
CA VAL A 230 14.77 -24.61 1.82
C VAL A 230 13.67 -25.33 2.58
N SER A 231 12.68 -24.60 3.10
CA SER A 231 11.45 -25.11 3.70
C SER A 231 10.22 -24.72 2.87
N ALA A 232 9.18 -25.57 2.87
CA ALA A 232 7.92 -25.28 2.18
C ALA A 232 6.72 -25.85 2.94
N MET A 233 5.79 -24.97 3.34
CA MET A 233 4.59 -25.31 4.10
C MET A 233 3.35 -24.65 3.47
N PRO A 234 2.81 -25.20 2.35
CA PRO A 234 1.67 -24.63 1.64
C PRO A 234 0.37 -24.78 2.42
N ASN A 235 -0.63 -23.94 2.05
CA ASN A 235 -2.02 -24.17 2.44
C ASN A 235 -2.57 -25.44 1.77
N ALA A 236 -3.65 -26.03 2.32
CA ALA A 236 -4.35 -27.15 1.69
C ALA A 236 -4.96 -26.80 0.31
N GLY A 237 -4.98 -25.53 -0.04
CA GLY A 237 -5.51 -24.92 -1.24
C GLY A 237 -6.02 -23.51 -0.95
N LEU A 238 -6.79 -22.91 -1.86
CA LEU A 238 -7.38 -21.60 -1.64
C LEU A 238 -8.62 -21.70 -0.75
N ALA A 239 -8.70 -20.80 0.24
CA ALA A 239 -9.86 -20.70 1.12
C ALA A 239 -11.12 -20.30 0.33
N ARG A 240 -12.24 -20.95 0.60
CA ARG A 240 -13.57 -20.58 0.09
C ARG A 240 -14.44 -20.08 1.24
N TYR A 241 -15.09 -18.95 1.03
CA TYR A 241 -16.06 -18.45 1.99
C TYR A 241 -17.45 -18.97 1.62
N THR A 242 -18.00 -19.86 2.43
CA THR A 242 -19.30 -20.50 2.17
C THR A 242 -20.13 -20.53 3.45
N ARG A 243 -21.37 -20.03 3.38
CA ARG A 243 -22.31 -20.02 4.52
C ARG A 243 -21.75 -19.41 5.80
N GLY A 244 -21.02 -18.27 5.68
CA GLY A 244 -20.47 -17.58 6.85
C GLY A 244 -19.18 -18.20 7.42
N LYS A 245 -18.61 -19.24 6.79
CA LYS A 245 -17.40 -19.93 7.25
C LYS A 245 -16.34 -20.01 6.15
N PHE A 246 -15.07 -19.91 6.55
CA PHE A 246 -13.96 -20.27 5.68
C PHE A 246 -13.78 -21.78 5.67
N ALA A 247 -13.69 -22.36 4.47
CA ALA A 247 -13.40 -23.77 4.25
C ALA A 247 -12.25 -23.90 3.26
N TYR A 248 -11.38 -24.86 3.50
CA TYR A 248 -10.29 -25.23 2.59
C TYR A 248 -10.63 -26.54 1.87
N PRO A 249 -10.10 -26.78 0.65
CA PRO A 249 -10.22 -28.08 0.02
C PRO A 249 -9.58 -29.16 0.89
N HIS A 250 -10.23 -30.31 1.00
CA HIS A 250 -9.68 -31.46 1.72
C HIS A 250 -9.28 -32.54 0.72
N ASN A 251 -8.00 -32.52 0.33
CA ASN A 251 -7.43 -33.50 -0.59
C ASN A 251 -6.00 -33.90 -0.18
N PRO A 252 -5.87 -34.80 0.84
CA PRO A 252 -4.58 -35.23 1.35
C PRO A 252 -3.66 -35.88 0.30
N ASP A 253 -4.22 -36.67 -0.63
CA ASP A 253 -3.44 -37.35 -1.66
C ASP A 253 -2.81 -36.38 -2.68
N TYR A 254 -3.57 -35.39 -3.12
CA TYR A 254 -3.05 -34.33 -3.98
C TYR A 254 -1.95 -33.54 -3.28
N PHE A 255 -2.19 -33.15 -2.02
CA PHE A 255 -1.24 -32.43 -1.18
C PHE A 255 0.10 -33.19 -1.06
N ALA A 256 0.02 -34.48 -0.74
CA ALA A 256 1.17 -35.36 -0.61
C ALA A 256 1.92 -35.56 -1.95
N GLY A 257 1.18 -35.62 -3.08
CA GLY A 257 1.78 -35.67 -4.42
C GLY A 257 2.62 -34.43 -4.73
N CYS A 258 2.14 -33.24 -4.38
CA CYS A 258 2.89 -31.99 -4.54
C CYS A 258 4.15 -31.95 -3.66
N ALA A 259 4.12 -32.54 -2.46
CA ALA A 259 5.29 -32.60 -1.60
C ALA A 259 6.44 -33.44 -2.22
N GLU A 260 6.13 -34.51 -2.98
CA GLU A 260 7.17 -35.25 -3.72
C GLU A 260 7.88 -34.37 -4.78
N GLU A 261 7.16 -33.44 -5.40
CA GLU A 261 7.79 -32.48 -6.31
C GLU A 261 8.70 -31.48 -5.58
N LEU A 262 8.29 -31.01 -4.41
CA LEU A 262 9.10 -30.13 -3.56
C LEU A 262 10.41 -30.83 -3.16
N LEU A 263 10.38 -32.12 -2.83
CA LEU A 263 11.61 -32.88 -2.54
C LEU A 263 12.55 -32.96 -3.73
N LYS A 264 12.03 -33.16 -4.95
CA LYS A 264 12.84 -33.16 -6.19
C LYS A 264 13.52 -31.81 -6.44
N LEU A 265 12.94 -30.72 -5.92
CA LEU A 265 13.53 -29.38 -6.00
C LEU A 265 14.57 -29.10 -4.92
N GLY A 266 14.75 -30.01 -3.94
CA GLY A 266 15.75 -29.84 -2.89
C GLY A 266 15.20 -29.28 -1.57
N VAL A 267 13.88 -29.29 -1.36
CA VAL A 267 13.28 -28.84 -0.10
C VAL A 267 13.60 -29.83 1.02
N GLY A 268 14.17 -29.33 2.12
CA GLY A 268 14.60 -30.13 3.27
C GLY A 268 13.56 -30.24 4.39
N ILE A 269 12.64 -29.25 4.50
CA ILE A 269 11.53 -29.26 5.49
C ILE A 269 10.24 -29.09 4.71
N VAL A 270 9.31 -30.04 4.86
CA VAL A 270 7.99 -29.98 4.24
C VAL A 270 6.90 -30.20 5.28
N GLY A 271 5.83 -29.42 5.21
CA GLY A 271 4.70 -29.51 6.11
C GLY A 271 3.47 -28.85 5.50
N GLY A 272 2.56 -28.39 6.34
CA GLY A 272 1.36 -27.71 5.90
C GLY A 272 1.09 -26.43 6.66
N CYS A 273 0.33 -25.51 6.04
CA CYS A 273 -0.17 -24.30 6.68
C CYS A 273 -1.72 -24.31 6.64
N CYS A 274 -2.38 -23.18 6.48
CA CYS A 274 -3.82 -23.03 6.61
C CYS A 274 -4.63 -24.12 5.86
N GLY A 275 -5.62 -24.68 6.56
CA GLY A 275 -6.52 -25.72 6.04
C GLY A 275 -5.96 -27.14 6.05
N THR A 276 -4.68 -27.36 6.33
CA THR A 276 -4.14 -28.73 6.49
C THR A 276 -4.57 -29.34 7.82
N THR A 277 -4.67 -30.65 7.85
CA THR A 277 -5.13 -31.45 8.99
C THR A 277 -4.14 -32.59 9.22
N PRO A 278 -4.24 -33.33 10.37
CA PRO A 278 -3.43 -34.54 10.59
C PRO A 278 -3.47 -35.53 9.43
N GLU A 279 -4.60 -35.65 8.72
CA GLU A 279 -4.74 -36.53 7.54
C GLU A 279 -3.85 -36.10 6.38
N HIS A 280 -3.72 -34.77 6.12
CA HIS A 280 -2.79 -34.24 5.12
C HIS A 280 -1.34 -34.56 5.47
N ILE A 281 -0.99 -34.41 6.75
CA ILE A 281 0.36 -34.72 7.24
C ILE A 281 0.64 -36.23 7.22
N ALA A 282 -0.32 -37.08 7.52
CA ALA A 282 -0.19 -38.53 7.42
C ALA A 282 0.04 -38.97 5.97
N ALA A 283 -0.73 -38.43 5.01
CA ALA A 283 -0.53 -38.69 3.60
C ALA A 283 0.83 -38.20 3.11
N LEU A 284 1.24 -37.00 3.51
CA LEU A 284 2.55 -36.39 3.21
C LEU A 284 3.65 -37.29 3.79
N SER A 285 3.62 -37.59 5.08
CA SER A 285 4.62 -38.40 5.76
C SER A 285 4.78 -39.78 5.11
N SER A 286 3.69 -40.46 4.76
CA SER A 286 3.75 -41.76 4.08
C SER A 286 4.51 -41.73 2.76
N ARG A 287 4.51 -40.61 2.06
CA ARG A 287 5.18 -40.44 0.78
C ARG A 287 6.64 -39.97 0.89
N VAL A 288 6.97 -39.17 1.91
CA VAL A 288 8.26 -38.47 1.94
C VAL A 288 9.18 -38.87 3.09
N SER A 289 8.68 -39.50 4.19
CA SER A 289 9.49 -39.91 5.33
C SER A 289 10.63 -40.83 4.93
N GLY A 290 11.82 -40.54 5.44
CA GLY A 290 13.01 -41.33 5.16
C GLY A 290 13.60 -41.13 3.75
N LYS A 291 12.94 -40.39 2.87
CA LYS A 291 13.49 -40.05 1.57
C LYS A 291 14.62 -39.03 1.71
N LYS A 292 15.58 -39.13 0.82
CA LYS A 292 16.69 -38.18 0.73
C LYS A 292 16.32 -37.07 -0.26
N VAL A 293 16.65 -35.85 0.10
CA VAL A 293 16.56 -34.69 -0.76
C VAL A 293 17.55 -34.86 -1.91
N ILE A 294 17.10 -34.69 -3.14
CA ILE A 294 17.97 -34.73 -4.31
C ILE A 294 18.69 -33.38 -4.41
N THR A 295 19.87 -33.28 -3.83
CA THR A 295 20.72 -32.09 -3.99
C THR A 295 21.24 -32.06 -5.43
N GLN A 296 20.44 -31.52 -6.35
CA GLN A 296 20.99 -31.08 -7.63
C GLN A 296 21.71 -29.74 -7.35
N ARG A 297 23.05 -29.80 -7.32
CA ARG A 297 23.90 -28.62 -7.47
C ARG A 297 23.63 -28.07 -8.87
N ARG A 298 22.58 -27.29 -9.03
CA ARG A 298 22.35 -26.53 -10.28
C ARG A 298 23.44 -25.49 -10.35
N GLU A 299 24.22 -25.51 -11.48
CA GLU A 299 25.04 -24.37 -11.86
C GLU A 299 24.18 -23.10 -11.67
N ALA A 300 24.74 -22.16 -10.91
CA ALA A 300 24.08 -20.89 -10.63
C ALA A 300 23.59 -20.31 -11.95
N LEU A 301 22.28 -20.34 -12.15
CA LEU A 301 21.65 -19.54 -13.21
C LEU A 301 22.18 -18.14 -12.99
N LYS A 302 22.99 -17.64 -13.93
CA LYS A 302 23.45 -16.26 -13.93
C LYS A 302 22.23 -15.44 -13.62
N LEU A 303 22.29 -14.71 -12.51
CA LEU A 303 21.31 -13.66 -12.21
C LEU A 303 21.16 -12.86 -13.49
N GLU A 304 20.04 -13.02 -14.20
CA GLU A 304 19.56 -11.91 -14.99
C GLU A 304 19.49 -10.78 -13.97
N LYS A 305 20.44 -9.84 -14.10
CA LYS A 305 20.36 -8.58 -13.38
C LYS A 305 18.91 -8.18 -13.52
N ALA A 306 18.21 -8.06 -12.38
CA ALA A 306 16.86 -7.50 -12.37
C ALA A 306 16.93 -6.36 -13.36
N ALA A 307 16.19 -6.49 -14.46
CA ALA A 307 16.25 -5.52 -15.53
C ALA A 307 16.06 -4.21 -14.78
N ARG A 308 17.07 -3.33 -14.81
CA ARG A 308 16.89 -1.98 -14.27
C ARG A 308 15.60 -1.54 -14.89
N ILE A 309 14.56 -1.34 -14.06
CA ILE A 309 13.30 -0.77 -14.53
C ILE A 309 13.77 0.46 -15.29
N ALA A 310 13.58 0.46 -16.60
CA ALA A 310 13.96 1.59 -17.41
C ALA A 310 13.30 2.80 -16.76
N PRO A 311 13.99 3.94 -16.61
CA PRO A 311 13.34 5.13 -16.07
C PRO A 311 12.03 5.29 -16.83
N PRO A 312 10.92 5.60 -16.11
CA PRO A 312 9.62 5.68 -16.75
C PRO A 312 9.74 6.54 -18.00
N PRO A 313 9.10 6.16 -19.13
CA PRO A 313 9.19 6.94 -20.34
C PRO A 313 8.83 8.38 -20.03
N ILE A 314 9.59 9.33 -20.59
CA ILE A 314 9.29 10.76 -20.41
C ILE A 314 7.89 10.97 -21.01
N VAL A 315 6.90 11.07 -20.12
CA VAL A 315 5.52 11.30 -20.52
C VAL A 315 5.41 12.71 -21.07
N THR A 316 5.07 12.81 -22.34
CA THR A 316 4.76 14.09 -22.99
C THR A 316 3.25 14.15 -23.20
N THR A 317 2.59 15.12 -22.58
CA THR A 317 1.17 15.42 -22.82
C THR A 317 1.05 16.79 -23.44
N PRO A 318 0.01 17.09 -24.24
CA PRO A 318 -0.16 18.42 -24.82
C PRO A 318 -0.12 19.53 -23.76
N LEU A 319 -0.76 19.29 -22.61
CA LEU A 319 -0.73 20.23 -21.48
C LEU A 319 0.68 20.42 -20.91
N LYS A 320 1.46 19.36 -20.76
CA LYS A 320 2.85 19.45 -20.29
C LYS A 320 3.73 20.24 -21.25
N GLU A 321 3.60 20.02 -22.55
CA GLU A 321 4.32 20.78 -23.58
C GLU A 321 3.94 22.28 -23.52
N MET A 322 2.65 22.57 -23.42
CA MET A 322 2.12 23.92 -23.34
C MET A 322 2.68 24.71 -22.15
N VAL A 323 2.72 24.10 -20.96
CA VAL A 323 3.25 24.69 -19.72
C VAL A 323 4.72 25.09 -19.84
N SER A 324 5.48 24.42 -20.69
CA SER A 324 6.89 24.75 -20.92
C SER A 324 7.08 26.07 -21.69
N HIS A 325 6.07 26.52 -22.43
CA HIS A 325 6.19 27.64 -23.35
C HIS A 325 5.36 28.86 -22.96
N LYS A 326 4.27 28.68 -22.22
CA LYS A 326 3.39 29.80 -21.85
C LYS A 326 2.81 29.67 -20.43
N PHE A 327 2.38 30.79 -19.87
CA PHE A 327 1.55 30.80 -18.67
C PHE A 327 0.19 30.15 -18.98
N THR A 328 -0.12 29.04 -18.29
CA THR A 328 -1.24 28.19 -18.60
C THR A 328 -2.44 28.48 -17.69
N ILE A 329 -3.62 28.63 -18.28
CA ILE A 329 -4.87 28.90 -17.58
C ILE A 329 -5.72 27.65 -17.53
N ILE A 330 -5.99 27.19 -16.32
CA ILE A 330 -6.85 26.04 -16.02
C ILE A 330 -8.09 26.54 -15.28
N VAL A 331 -9.26 26.00 -15.57
CA VAL A 331 -10.49 26.28 -14.79
C VAL A 331 -11.00 25.00 -14.18
N GLU A 332 -11.32 25.04 -12.88
CA GLU A 332 -11.91 23.89 -12.19
C GLU A 332 -13.40 23.79 -12.47
N LEU A 333 -13.83 22.64 -12.94
CA LEU A 333 -15.22 22.25 -13.15
C LEU A 333 -15.64 21.21 -12.10
N SER A 334 -16.86 21.36 -11.59
CA SER A 334 -17.47 20.33 -10.75
C SER A 334 -18.52 19.57 -11.55
N PRO A 335 -18.46 18.22 -11.60
CA PRO A 335 -19.47 17.43 -12.31
C PRO A 335 -20.89 17.65 -11.77
N PRO A 336 -21.94 17.43 -12.57
CA PRO A 336 -23.33 17.59 -12.14
C PRO A 336 -23.74 16.54 -11.10
N LYS A 337 -24.84 16.80 -10.40
CA LYS A 337 -25.49 15.80 -9.52
C LYS A 337 -26.29 14.75 -10.29
N GLY A 338 -26.64 15.04 -11.54
CA GLY A 338 -27.45 14.20 -12.41
C GLY A 338 -26.66 13.64 -13.57
N THR A 339 -27.37 13.17 -14.59
CA THR A 339 -26.81 12.52 -15.78
C THR A 339 -26.61 13.46 -16.97
N GLU A 340 -27.14 14.69 -16.90
CA GLU A 340 -27.11 15.65 -17.99
C GLU A 340 -25.81 16.45 -18.01
N LEU A 341 -25.12 16.46 -19.16
CA LEU A 341 -23.79 17.06 -19.34
C LEU A 341 -23.77 18.24 -20.33
N SER A 342 -24.84 18.49 -21.07
CA SER A 342 -24.88 19.49 -22.12
C SER A 342 -24.49 20.89 -21.65
N GLY A 343 -24.96 21.28 -20.45
CA GLY A 343 -24.60 22.56 -19.84
C GLY A 343 -23.12 22.67 -19.45
N ASP A 344 -22.53 21.61 -18.91
CA ASP A 344 -21.12 21.59 -18.53
C ASP A 344 -20.20 21.60 -19.77
N ILE A 345 -20.59 20.92 -20.84
CA ILE A 345 -19.85 20.92 -22.12
C ILE A 345 -19.94 22.32 -22.77
N SER A 346 -21.14 22.97 -22.74
CA SER A 346 -21.28 24.36 -23.23
C SER A 346 -20.38 25.31 -22.44
N SER A 347 -20.37 25.21 -21.12
CA SER A 347 -19.51 26.04 -20.28
C SER A 347 -18.00 25.82 -20.58
N ALA A 348 -17.58 24.58 -20.78
CA ALA A 348 -16.20 24.28 -21.16
C ALA A 348 -15.86 24.89 -22.53
N LYS A 349 -16.79 24.86 -23.50
CA LYS A 349 -16.61 25.49 -24.81
C LYS A 349 -16.49 27.02 -24.70
N GLU A 350 -17.31 27.67 -23.90
CA GLU A 350 -17.23 29.11 -23.64
C GLU A 350 -15.90 29.49 -22.96
N LEU A 351 -15.45 28.72 -21.99
CA LEU A 351 -14.15 28.91 -21.33
C LEU A 351 -12.99 28.78 -22.33
N MET A 352 -13.06 27.82 -23.24
CA MET A 352 -12.06 27.69 -24.31
C MET A 352 -12.01 28.92 -25.20
N GLN A 353 -13.16 29.55 -25.52
CA GLN A 353 -13.21 30.76 -26.34
C GLN A 353 -12.56 31.97 -25.69
N VAL A 354 -12.60 32.06 -24.35
CA VAL A 354 -11.92 33.13 -23.59
C VAL A 354 -10.46 32.81 -23.29
N GLY A 355 -9.95 31.70 -23.81
CA GLY A 355 -8.54 31.34 -23.77
C GLY A 355 -8.14 30.46 -22.59
N VAL A 356 -9.05 29.68 -22.02
CA VAL A 356 -8.71 28.60 -21.08
C VAL A 356 -8.02 27.46 -21.84
N ASP A 357 -6.92 26.98 -21.29
CA ASP A 357 -6.06 25.99 -21.93
C ASP A 357 -6.45 24.54 -21.58
N ALA A 358 -6.93 24.33 -20.36
CA ALA A 358 -7.39 23.03 -19.87
C ALA A 358 -8.45 23.21 -18.79
N VAL A 359 -9.20 22.14 -18.54
CA VAL A 359 -10.11 22.08 -17.38
C VAL A 359 -9.62 21.07 -16.36
N SER A 360 -9.78 21.38 -15.08
CA SER A 360 -9.55 20.49 -13.96
C SER A 360 -10.90 20.03 -13.42
N ILE A 361 -11.16 18.73 -13.30
CA ILE A 361 -12.50 18.23 -12.95
C ILE A 361 -12.44 17.57 -11.58
N SER A 362 -13.17 18.16 -10.62
CA SER A 362 -13.18 17.72 -9.23
C SER A 362 -13.94 16.40 -9.04
N GLU A 363 -13.46 15.54 -8.12
CA GLU A 363 -14.10 14.28 -7.75
C GLU A 363 -14.85 14.42 -6.45
N SER A 364 -16.18 14.48 -6.53
CA SER A 364 -17.10 14.57 -5.37
C SER A 364 -16.59 15.50 -4.25
N PRO A 365 -16.37 16.80 -4.56
CA PRO A 365 -15.81 17.76 -3.60
C PRO A 365 -16.68 17.83 -2.35
N MET A 366 -16.04 18.00 -1.18
CA MET A 366 -16.67 17.96 0.15
C MET A 366 -17.45 16.65 0.39
N ALA A 367 -17.00 15.54 -0.16
CA ALA A 367 -17.64 14.22 -0.07
C ALA A 367 -19.14 14.21 -0.45
N ARG A 368 -19.54 15.07 -1.39
CA ARG A 368 -20.93 15.16 -1.88
C ARG A 368 -21.08 14.39 -3.18
N VAL A 369 -22.19 13.68 -3.32
CA VAL A 369 -22.46 12.89 -4.53
C VAL A 369 -22.45 13.74 -5.78
N ARG A 370 -21.64 13.36 -6.74
CA ARG A 370 -21.52 13.92 -8.08
C ARG A 370 -21.29 12.78 -9.09
N MET A 371 -21.53 13.07 -10.36
CA MET A 371 -21.09 12.20 -11.42
C MET A 371 -19.57 12.01 -11.36
N SER A 372 -19.08 10.83 -11.76
CA SER A 372 -17.63 10.58 -11.87
C SER A 372 -16.97 11.61 -12.81
N PRO A 373 -15.82 12.19 -12.45
CA PRO A 373 -15.12 13.14 -13.31
C PRO A 373 -14.67 12.51 -14.64
N VAL A 374 -14.54 11.18 -14.69
CA VAL A 374 -14.15 10.45 -15.89
C VAL A 374 -15.16 10.65 -17.03
N ALA A 375 -16.47 10.58 -16.74
CA ALA A 375 -17.51 10.74 -17.75
C ALA A 375 -17.48 12.16 -18.36
N LEU A 376 -17.46 13.19 -17.54
CA LEU A 376 -17.38 14.58 -18.00
C LEU A 376 -16.06 14.86 -18.73
N GLY A 377 -14.93 14.39 -18.19
CA GLY A 377 -13.62 14.59 -18.77
C GLY A 377 -13.48 13.94 -20.15
N TYR A 378 -13.97 12.72 -20.31
CA TYR A 378 -13.98 12.04 -21.60
C TYR A 378 -14.82 12.80 -22.65
N ARG A 379 -16.01 13.26 -22.27
CA ARG A 379 -16.89 14.02 -23.19
C ARG A 379 -16.25 15.36 -23.58
N ILE A 380 -15.68 16.13 -22.64
CA ILE A 380 -14.98 17.38 -22.96
C ILE A 380 -13.79 17.12 -23.90
N LYS A 381 -12.96 16.12 -23.60
CA LYS A 381 -11.81 15.79 -24.45
C LYS A 381 -12.22 15.32 -25.84
N SER A 382 -13.21 14.44 -25.94
CA SER A 382 -13.65 13.87 -27.23
C SER A 382 -14.41 14.87 -28.11
N GLU A 383 -15.20 15.78 -27.52
CA GLU A 383 -16.03 16.71 -28.28
C GLU A 383 -15.34 18.05 -28.57
N LEU A 384 -14.50 18.52 -27.65
CA LEU A 384 -13.86 19.84 -27.76
C LEU A 384 -12.35 19.75 -28.03
N GLY A 385 -11.73 18.58 -27.90
CA GLY A 385 -10.27 18.43 -27.98
C GLY A 385 -9.51 19.10 -26.85
N MET A 386 -10.19 19.60 -25.83
CA MET A 386 -9.62 20.31 -24.70
C MET A 386 -8.91 19.36 -23.73
N ASP A 387 -7.76 19.73 -23.22
CA ASP A 387 -7.06 18.94 -22.21
C ASP A 387 -7.79 18.97 -20.86
N VAL A 388 -7.71 17.84 -20.16
CA VAL A 388 -8.41 17.61 -18.90
C VAL A 388 -7.43 17.13 -17.84
N ILE A 389 -7.49 17.69 -16.65
CA ILE A 389 -6.90 17.15 -15.42
C ILE A 389 -8.00 16.51 -14.61
N LEU A 390 -7.92 15.23 -14.35
CA LEU A 390 -8.87 14.54 -13.48
C LEU A 390 -8.41 14.57 -12.02
N HIS A 391 -9.24 15.03 -11.12
CA HIS A 391 -9.04 14.74 -9.70
C HIS A 391 -9.33 13.26 -9.45
N PHE A 392 -8.47 12.62 -8.69
CA PHE A 392 -8.58 11.20 -8.38
C PHE A 392 -8.31 11.00 -6.90
N THR A 393 -9.29 10.44 -6.17
CA THR A 393 -9.24 10.35 -4.71
C THR A 393 -9.10 8.92 -4.21
N CYS A 394 -8.54 8.77 -3.02
CA CYS A 394 -8.38 7.48 -2.32
C CYS A 394 -9.61 7.11 -1.47
N ARG A 395 -10.59 8.02 -1.34
CA ARG A 395 -11.72 7.87 -0.41
C ARG A 395 -12.62 6.69 -0.70
N ASP A 396 -13.00 6.49 -1.96
CA ASP A 396 -14.12 5.63 -2.33
C ASP A 396 -13.67 4.29 -2.93
N ARG A 397 -12.36 4.07 -3.10
CA ARG A 397 -11.77 2.92 -3.80
C ARG A 397 -10.70 2.24 -2.97
N ASN A 398 -10.71 0.91 -2.99
CA ASN A 398 -9.57 0.12 -2.53
C ASN A 398 -8.45 0.12 -3.59
N ILE A 399 -7.27 -0.44 -3.25
CA ILE A 399 -6.10 -0.48 -4.14
C ILE A 399 -6.40 -1.15 -5.49
N LEU A 400 -7.27 -2.18 -5.53
CA LEU A 400 -7.68 -2.82 -6.79
C LEU A 400 -8.51 -1.85 -7.63
N GLY A 401 -9.51 -1.21 -7.03
CA GLY A 401 -10.36 -0.23 -7.69
C GLY A 401 -9.58 0.98 -8.21
N LEU A 402 -8.62 1.49 -7.41
CA LEU A 402 -7.74 2.58 -7.82
C LEU A 402 -6.99 2.24 -9.12
N GLN A 403 -6.36 1.07 -9.18
CA GLN A 403 -5.60 0.65 -10.35
C GLN A 403 -6.48 0.35 -11.56
N ALA A 404 -7.60 -0.35 -11.36
CA ALA A 404 -8.55 -0.67 -12.43
C ALA A 404 -9.12 0.60 -13.09
N ASP A 405 -9.52 1.59 -12.28
CA ASP A 405 -10.03 2.86 -12.76
C ASP A 405 -8.92 3.68 -13.45
N LEU A 406 -7.70 3.72 -12.91
CA LEU A 406 -6.57 4.40 -13.55
C LEU A 406 -6.26 3.80 -14.94
N LEU A 407 -6.20 2.48 -15.06
CA LEU A 407 -5.99 1.83 -16.36
C LEU A 407 -7.13 2.17 -17.34
N SER A 408 -8.37 2.22 -16.87
CA SER A 408 -9.54 2.61 -17.67
C SER A 408 -9.46 4.09 -18.10
N VAL A 409 -9.08 4.98 -17.19
CA VAL A 409 -8.87 6.42 -17.44
C VAL A 409 -7.79 6.62 -18.49
N TYR A 410 -6.68 5.87 -18.41
CA TYR A 410 -5.61 5.90 -19.41
C TYR A 410 -6.08 5.43 -20.79
N ALA A 411 -6.85 4.33 -20.84
CA ALA A 411 -7.41 3.79 -22.08
C ALA A 411 -8.38 4.77 -22.78
N LEU A 412 -9.04 5.65 -22.00
CA LEU A 412 -9.89 6.74 -22.53
C LEU A 412 -9.07 7.97 -22.98
N GLY A 413 -7.73 7.93 -22.88
CA GLY A 413 -6.85 9.03 -23.25
C GLY A 413 -6.80 10.19 -22.25
N LEU A 414 -7.28 10.00 -21.03
CA LEU A 414 -7.24 10.98 -19.93
C LEU A 414 -5.97 10.76 -19.14
N VAL A 415 -4.93 11.51 -19.44
CA VAL A 415 -3.56 11.23 -19.00
C VAL A 415 -3.04 12.18 -17.89
N ASN A 416 -3.74 13.27 -17.61
CA ASN A 416 -3.33 14.20 -16.56
C ASN A 416 -4.18 13.94 -15.30
N ILE A 417 -3.55 13.54 -14.21
CA ILE A 417 -4.23 13.15 -12.95
C ILE A 417 -3.76 14.07 -11.81
N LEU A 418 -4.70 14.61 -11.04
CA LEU A 418 -4.42 15.26 -9.76
C LEU A 418 -4.72 14.26 -8.63
N ALA A 419 -3.66 13.71 -8.03
CA ALA A 419 -3.75 12.70 -6.97
C ALA A 419 -4.09 13.34 -5.62
N LEU A 420 -5.23 12.99 -5.05
CA LEU A 420 -5.78 13.55 -3.82
C LEU A 420 -6.11 12.45 -2.81
N THR A 421 -6.05 12.77 -1.52
CA THR A 421 -6.58 11.86 -0.48
C THR A 421 -8.10 11.82 -0.52
N GLY A 422 -8.75 12.95 -0.72
CA GLY A 422 -10.20 13.14 -0.70
C GLY A 422 -10.73 13.55 0.68
N ASP A 423 -11.83 14.32 0.68
CA ASP A 423 -12.50 14.76 1.92
C ASP A 423 -13.17 13.58 2.62
N PRO A 424 -13.19 13.52 3.96
CA PRO A 424 -13.84 12.44 4.68
C PRO A 424 -15.35 12.43 4.48
N PRO A 425 -16.01 11.25 4.41
CA PRO A 425 -17.47 11.15 4.24
C PRO A 425 -18.27 11.92 5.29
N SER A 426 -17.72 12.09 6.49
CA SER A 426 -18.35 12.81 7.62
C SER A 426 -18.71 14.28 7.33
N VAL A 427 -18.07 14.92 6.34
CA VAL A 427 -18.38 16.31 5.95
C VAL A 427 -19.36 16.40 4.78
N GLY A 428 -19.77 15.25 4.21
CA GLY A 428 -20.55 15.17 2.98
C GLY A 428 -22.03 14.84 3.17
N ASP A 429 -22.66 14.50 2.04
CA ASP A 429 -24.09 14.15 1.99
C ASP A 429 -24.39 12.77 2.63
N TYR A 430 -23.36 11.90 2.75
CA TYR A 430 -23.47 10.54 3.30
C TYR A 430 -22.44 10.32 4.41
N PRO A 431 -22.61 10.93 5.59
CA PRO A 431 -21.61 10.89 6.67
C PRO A 431 -21.38 9.48 7.27
N PHE A 432 -22.30 8.55 7.00
CA PHE A 432 -22.23 7.15 7.40
C PHE A 432 -21.56 6.24 6.35
N ALA A 433 -21.21 6.77 5.17
CA ALA A 433 -20.49 5.98 4.16
C ALA A 433 -19.09 5.64 4.67
N THR A 434 -18.63 4.42 4.39
CA THR A 434 -17.29 3.98 4.76
C THR A 434 -16.26 4.59 3.82
N GLY A 435 -15.35 5.40 4.35
CA GLY A 435 -14.16 5.82 3.61
C GLY A 435 -13.13 4.69 3.59
N VAL A 436 -12.56 4.38 2.43
CA VAL A 436 -11.63 3.25 2.24
C VAL A 436 -10.21 3.63 2.67
N TYR A 437 -9.65 4.67 2.08
CA TYR A 437 -8.33 5.25 2.42
C TYR A 437 -7.21 4.22 2.67
N GLU A 438 -7.13 3.15 1.89
CA GLU A 438 -6.02 2.19 1.96
C GLU A 438 -4.67 2.84 1.64
N VAL A 439 -4.70 3.95 0.90
CA VAL A 439 -3.57 4.84 0.65
C VAL A 439 -4.01 6.30 0.76
N ASN A 440 -3.05 7.20 0.95
CA ASN A 440 -3.23 8.65 0.84
C ASN A 440 -2.76 9.17 -0.52
N SER A 441 -2.77 10.48 -0.74
CA SER A 441 -2.32 11.10 -2.00
C SER A 441 -0.88 10.74 -2.39
N ARG A 442 0.04 10.56 -1.43
CA ARG A 442 1.41 10.10 -1.71
C ARG A 442 1.42 8.66 -2.21
N GLY A 443 0.74 7.75 -1.52
CA GLY A 443 0.61 6.35 -1.95
C GLY A 443 -0.07 6.23 -3.32
N LEU A 444 -1.05 7.09 -3.62
CA LEU A 444 -1.65 7.15 -4.95
C LEU A 444 -0.65 7.58 -6.04
N VAL A 445 0.21 8.56 -5.75
CA VAL A 445 1.31 8.93 -6.65
C VAL A 445 2.24 7.74 -6.91
N GLU A 446 2.58 6.97 -5.88
CA GLU A 446 3.41 5.76 -6.00
C GLU A 446 2.73 4.70 -6.89
N ILE A 447 1.42 4.47 -6.73
CA ILE A 447 0.64 3.59 -7.60
C ILE A 447 0.74 4.05 -9.05
N ILE A 448 0.45 5.32 -9.34
CA ILE A 448 0.46 5.84 -10.71
C ILE A 448 1.87 5.79 -11.31
N SER A 449 2.91 6.07 -10.53
CA SER A 449 4.31 5.99 -10.96
C SER A 449 4.72 4.56 -11.34
N LYS A 450 4.24 3.55 -10.60
CA LYS A 450 4.44 2.13 -10.93
C LYS A 450 3.72 1.75 -12.23
N LEU A 451 2.48 2.20 -12.42
CA LEU A 451 1.75 2.00 -13.69
C LEU A 451 2.50 2.64 -14.87
N ASN A 452 3.07 3.83 -14.69
CA ASN A 452 3.93 4.47 -15.68
C ASN A 452 5.22 3.68 -15.97
N SER A 453 5.71 2.91 -14.99
CA SER A 453 6.87 2.03 -15.15
C SER A 453 6.51 0.66 -15.74
N GLY A 454 5.24 0.40 -16.05
CA GLY A 454 4.75 -0.84 -16.65
C GLY A 454 4.54 -1.99 -15.67
N VAL A 455 4.35 -1.66 -14.39
CA VAL A 455 4.02 -2.64 -13.35
C VAL A 455 2.84 -2.15 -12.51
N ASP A 456 2.10 -3.08 -11.91
CA ASP A 456 1.07 -2.75 -10.92
C ASP A 456 1.66 -2.37 -9.56
N TYR A 457 0.82 -2.12 -8.57
CA TYR A 457 1.26 -1.72 -7.22
C TYR A 457 2.17 -2.76 -6.55
N LEU A 458 1.94 -4.03 -6.80
CA LEU A 458 2.74 -5.14 -6.26
C LEU A 458 3.99 -5.45 -7.11
N GLY A 459 4.15 -4.79 -8.26
CA GLY A 459 5.29 -4.97 -9.17
C GLY A 459 5.07 -6.05 -10.23
N ASN A 460 3.84 -6.54 -10.43
CA ASN A 460 3.52 -7.46 -11.52
C ASN A 460 3.52 -6.70 -12.85
N LYS A 461 4.09 -7.33 -13.89
CA LYS A 461 4.28 -6.71 -15.19
C LYS A 461 2.94 -6.51 -15.91
N LEU A 462 2.69 -5.28 -16.35
CA LEU A 462 1.57 -4.95 -17.22
C LEU A 462 1.89 -5.27 -18.69
N SER A 463 0.87 -5.38 -19.53
CA SER A 463 1.02 -5.55 -20.97
C SER A 463 1.73 -4.38 -21.64
N SER A 464 1.55 -3.17 -21.11
CA SER A 464 2.21 -1.93 -21.53
C SER A 464 2.28 -0.93 -20.37
N PRO A 465 3.31 -0.06 -20.32
CA PRO A 465 3.35 1.02 -19.37
C PRO A 465 2.24 2.04 -19.65
N ALA A 466 1.75 2.69 -18.59
CA ALA A 466 0.93 3.89 -18.72
C ALA A 466 1.82 5.12 -18.98
N GLY A 467 1.19 6.28 -19.18
CA GLY A 467 1.89 7.54 -19.44
C GLY A 467 1.18 8.71 -18.78
N PHE A 468 0.93 8.62 -17.47
CA PHE A 468 0.27 9.68 -16.73
C PHE A 468 1.23 10.83 -16.39
N TRP A 469 0.73 12.05 -16.53
CA TRP A 469 1.31 13.24 -15.94
C TRP A 469 0.64 13.47 -14.58
N ILE A 470 1.42 13.42 -13.50
CA ILE A 470 0.92 13.25 -12.14
C ILE A 470 1.00 14.57 -11.38
N GLY A 471 -0.13 15.11 -10.95
CA GLY A 471 -0.24 16.29 -10.12
C GLY A 471 -0.53 15.96 -8.65
N VAL A 472 -0.14 16.88 -7.78
CA VAL A 472 -0.43 16.84 -6.35
C VAL A 472 -0.88 18.20 -5.85
N ALA A 473 -1.65 18.20 -4.75
CA ALA A 473 -2.05 19.43 -4.10
C ALA A 473 -1.00 19.91 -3.08
N ALA A 474 -0.90 21.26 -2.93
CA ALA A 474 -0.12 21.92 -1.88
C ALA A 474 -0.92 23.09 -1.26
N SER A 475 -0.62 23.40 0.01
CA SER A 475 -1.26 24.48 0.77
C SER A 475 -0.22 25.55 1.18
N PRO A 476 0.06 26.54 0.34
CA PRO A 476 1.09 27.55 0.61
C PRO A 476 0.84 28.39 1.87
N CYS A 477 -0.43 28.51 2.26
CA CYS A 477 -0.87 29.28 3.44
C CYS A 477 -1.12 28.39 4.67
N SER A 478 -0.56 27.17 4.70
CA SER A 478 -0.64 26.28 5.87
C SER A 478 0.05 26.92 7.09
N GLU A 479 -0.59 26.84 8.26
CA GLU A 479 0.02 27.25 9.54
C GLU A 479 1.30 26.43 9.81
N ASP A 480 1.28 25.11 9.50
CA ASP A 480 2.44 24.23 9.52
C ASP A 480 3.14 24.24 8.15
N THR A 481 3.82 25.32 7.84
CA THR A 481 4.56 25.47 6.57
C THR A 481 5.68 24.45 6.43
N GLU A 482 6.40 24.11 7.50
CA GLU A 482 7.49 23.11 7.46
C GLU A 482 6.97 21.71 7.15
N GLY A 483 5.90 21.31 7.83
CA GLY A 483 5.23 20.03 7.53
C GLY A 483 4.68 19.98 6.12
N GLU A 484 4.14 21.09 5.60
CA GLU A 484 3.65 21.14 4.21
C GLU A 484 4.78 21.01 3.19
N LEU A 485 5.89 21.70 3.39
CA LEU A 485 7.08 21.58 2.54
C LEU A 485 7.61 20.13 2.53
N LYS A 486 7.68 19.49 3.69
CA LYS A 486 8.09 18.09 3.80
C LYS A 486 7.14 17.15 3.06
N ARG A 487 5.81 17.30 3.26
CA ARG A 487 4.79 16.51 2.54
C ARG A 487 4.87 16.71 1.03
N LEU A 488 5.13 17.94 0.57
CA LEU A 488 5.29 18.23 -0.84
C LEU A 488 6.54 17.57 -1.43
N ASP A 489 7.68 17.66 -0.75
CA ASP A 489 8.94 17.00 -1.14
C ASP A 489 8.75 15.47 -1.25
N GLU A 490 8.09 14.84 -0.28
CA GLU A 490 7.77 13.41 -0.31
C GLU A 490 6.91 13.04 -1.53
N LYS A 491 5.90 13.84 -1.88
CA LYS A 491 5.05 13.62 -3.06
C LYS A 491 5.85 13.75 -4.37
N ILE A 492 6.75 14.73 -4.46
CA ILE A 492 7.62 14.89 -5.63
C ILE A 492 8.58 13.70 -5.77
N LYS A 493 9.21 13.27 -4.67
CA LYS A 493 10.08 12.08 -4.65
C LYS A 493 9.35 10.80 -5.04
N SER A 494 8.06 10.68 -4.72
CA SER A 494 7.22 9.56 -5.14
C SER A 494 6.87 9.58 -6.63
N GLY A 495 7.12 10.68 -7.35
CA GLY A 495 6.96 10.77 -8.81
C GLY A 495 5.94 11.81 -9.30
N ALA A 496 5.52 12.75 -8.45
CA ALA A 496 4.67 13.85 -8.89
C ALA A 496 5.41 14.77 -9.86
N ASN A 497 4.70 15.24 -10.88
CA ASN A 497 5.25 15.99 -12.01
C ASN A 497 4.78 17.44 -12.05
N PHE A 498 3.69 17.80 -11.38
CA PHE A 498 3.20 19.17 -11.25
C PHE A 498 2.45 19.36 -9.92
N VAL A 499 2.27 20.63 -9.54
CA VAL A 499 1.58 21.01 -8.31
C VAL A 499 0.40 21.92 -8.63
N VAL A 500 -0.74 21.71 -7.98
CA VAL A 500 -1.87 22.65 -7.93
C VAL A 500 -2.02 23.11 -6.49
N THR A 501 -2.09 24.43 -6.25
CA THR A 501 -2.17 24.92 -4.87
C THR A 501 -3.61 25.24 -4.44
N GLN A 502 -3.81 25.31 -3.12
CA GLN A 502 -4.97 26.00 -2.55
C GLN A 502 -5.00 27.47 -2.99
N PRO A 503 -6.17 28.16 -2.90
CA PRO A 503 -6.32 29.55 -3.34
C PRO A 503 -5.27 30.50 -2.74
N VAL A 504 -4.63 31.28 -3.59
CA VAL A 504 -3.60 32.27 -3.26
C VAL A 504 -4.19 33.67 -3.34
N TYR A 505 -4.14 34.41 -2.24
CA TYR A 505 -4.51 35.83 -2.16
C TYR A 505 -3.33 36.71 -1.77
N ASP A 506 -2.26 36.15 -1.22
CA ASP A 506 -0.97 36.78 -0.92
C ASP A 506 0.11 36.21 -1.85
N VAL A 507 0.41 36.97 -2.92
CA VAL A 507 1.39 36.54 -3.94
C VAL A 507 2.83 36.56 -3.40
N ASP A 508 3.15 37.50 -2.49
CA ASP A 508 4.47 37.57 -1.88
C ASP A 508 4.73 36.37 -0.95
N GLY A 509 3.74 36.02 -0.14
CA GLY A 509 3.78 34.80 0.70
C GLY A 509 3.93 33.53 -0.13
N PHE A 510 3.17 33.45 -1.22
CA PHE A 510 3.26 32.35 -2.18
C PHE A 510 4.65 32.24 -2.82
N TYR A 511 5.24 33.35 -3.26
CA TYR A 511 6.58 33.37 -3.83
C TYR A 511 7.65 32.90 -2.84
N LYS A 512 7.55 33.32 -1.57
CA LYS A 512 8.43 32.84 -0.49
C LYS A 512 8.29 31.32 -0.27
N PHE A 513 7.06 30.81 -0.32
CA PHE A 513 6.80 29.37 -0.24
C PHE A 513 7.47 28.61 -1.39
N LEU A 514 7.30 29.07 -2.65
CA LEU A 514 7.92 28.45 -3.82
C LEU A 514 9.45 28.40 -3.72
N LYS A 515 10.07 29.48 -3.25
CA LYS A 515 11.53 29.51 -3.05
C LYS A 515 12.02 28.49 -2.01
N ARG A 516 11.24 28.26 -0.98
CA ARG A 516 11.57 27.29 0.07
C ARG A 516 11.31 25.85 -0.37
N ALA A 517 10.31 25.64 -1.20
CA ALA A 517 9.94 24.32 -1.69
C ALA A 517 10.98 23.71 -2.65
N ASP A 518 11.83 24.55 -3.28
CA ASP A 518 12.91 24.15 -4.21
C ASP A 518 12.46 23.07 -5.22
N LEU A 519 11.36 23.35 -5.91
CA LEU A 519 10.71 22.40 -6.81
C LEU A 519 11.44 22.19 -8.15
N GLY A 520 12.54 22.93 -8.39
CA GLY A 520 13.31 22.85 -9.63
C GLY A 520 12.45 23.15 -10.86
N VAL A 521 12.34 22.18 -11.77
CA VAL A 521 11.58 22.29 -13.02
C VAL A 521 10.10 21.88 -12.91
N VAL A 522 9.64 21.50 -11.72
CA VAL A 522 8.25 21.05 -11.51
C VAL A 522 7.29 22.24 -11.63
N PRO A 523 6.37 22.26 -12.61
CA PRO A 523 5.46 23.37 -12.80
C PRO A 523 4.43 23.46 -11.67
N VAL A 524 4.11 24.70 -11.28
CA VAL A 524 3.14 25.02 -10.24
C VAL A 524 2.00 25.85 -10.83
N PHE A 525 0.79 25.36 -10.64
CA PHE A 525 -0.46 26.07 -10.93
C PHE A 525 -1.02 26.65 -9.64
N ALA A 526 -0.99 27.97 -9.52
CA ALA A 526 -1.52 28.66 -8.35
C ALA A 526 -3.05 28.58 -8.35
N GLY A 527 -3.64 28.14 -7.26
CA GLY A 527 -5.10 28.18 -7.07
C GLY A 527 -5.58 29.63 -6.99
N LEU A 528 -6.68 29.94 -7.63
CA LEU A 528 -7.33 31.27 -7.58
C LEU A 528 -8.84 31.12 -7.48
N LEU A 529 -9.42 31.52 -6.34
CA LEU A 529 -10.85 31.48 -6.14
C LEU A 529 -11.39 32.93 -6.12
N PRO A 530 -12.09 33.39 -7.17
CA PRO A 530 -12.71 34.73 -7.18
C PRO A 530 -13.73 34.88 -6.05
N LEU A 531 -13.63 35.97 -5.30
CA LEU A 531 -14.59 36.30 -4.25
C LEU A 531 -15.83 36.95 -4.88
N VAL A 532 -17.01 36.53 -4.43
CA VAL A 532 -18.30 37.07 -4.93
C VAL A 532 -19.09 37.81 -3.87
N SER A 533 -18.68 37.76 -2.61
CA SER A 533 -19.26 38.49 -1.50
C SER A 533 -18.32 38.63 -0.30
N SER A 534 -18.56 39.65 0.52
CA SER A 534 -17.85 39.83 1.80
C SER A 534 -18.05 38.63 2.74
N LYS A 535 -19.29 38.08 2.77
CA LYS A 535 -19.59 36.90 3.57
C LYS A 535 -18.78 35.69 3.17
N GLN A 536 -18.56 35.46 1.88
CA GLN A 536 -17.71 34.41 1.37
C GLN A 536 -16.24 34.62 1.77
N ALA A 537 -15.76 35.86 1.68
CA ALA A 537 -14.38 36.18 2.07
C ALA A 537 -14.11 35.88 3.55
N GLU A 538 -15.01 36.28 4.45
CA GLU A 538 -14.90 36.00 5.88
C GLU A 538 -15.01 34.49 6.17
N PHE A 539 -15.95 33.78 5.53
CA PHE A 539 -16.11 32.34 5.67
C PHE A 539 -14.83 31.58 5.25
N LEU A 540 -14.29 31.89 4.06
CA LEU A 540 -13.08 31.26 3.56
C LEU A 540 -11.86 31.51 4.47
N HIS A 541 -11.78 32.72 5.04
CA HIS A 541 -10.65 33.09 5.91
C HIS A 541 -10.70 32.43 7.28
N TYR A 542 -11.89 32.33 7.89
CA TYR A 542 -12.03 31.88 9.28
C TYR A 542 -12.45 30.42 9.43
N GLU A 543 -13.12 29.85 8.42
CA GLU A 543 -13.72 28.51 8.54
C GLU A 543 -13.08 27.47 7.60
N VAL A 544 -12.32 27.90 6.58
CA VAL A 544 -11.71 26.96 5.64
C VAL A 544 -10.21 26.84 5.90
N PRO A 545 -9.71 25.69 6.40
CA PRO A 545 -8.30 25.50 6.68
C PRO A 545 -7.42 25.68 5.43
N GLY A 546 -6.29 26.35 5.58
CA GLY A 546 -5.32 26.54 4.48
C GLY A 546 -5.64 27.69 3.53
N ILE A 547 -6.72 28.45 3.75
CA ILE A 547 -7.05 29.67 2.99
C ILE A 547 -6.89 30.87 3.90
N THR A 548 -5.94 31.75 3.56
CA THR A 548 -5.74 33.04 4.26
C THR A 548 -6.01 34.19 3.29
N ILE A 549 -6.98 35.05 3.63
CA ILE A 549 -7.33 36.22 2.82
C ILE A 549 -6.80 37.48 3.53
N PRO A 550 -5.89 38.25 2.91
CA PRO A 550 -5.35 39.47 3.50
C PRO A 550 -6.46 40.45 3.92
N GLU A 551 -6.23 41.17 5.02
CA GLU A 551 -7.21 42.10 5.55
C GLU A 551 -7.59 43.19 4.54
N SER A 552 -6.63 43.68 3.75
CA SER A 552 -6.89 44.66 2.67
C SER A 552 -7.91 44.16 1.65
N VAL A 553 -7.84 42.87 1.27
CA VAL A 553 -8.80 42.23 0.36
C VAL A 553 -10.17 42.13 1.02
N ARG A 554 -10.24 41.66 2.27
CA ARG A 554 -11.50 41.53 3.02
C ARG A 554 -12.18 42.89 3.23
N GLN A 555 -11.40 43.93 3.54
CA GLN A 555 -11.91 45.30 3.71
C GLN A 555 -12.48 45.87 2.39
N SER A 556 -11.83 45.59 1.25
CA SER A 556 -12.33 46.02 -0.08
C SER A 556 -13.68 45.40 -0.44
N MET A 557 -14.03 44.27 0.18
CA MET A 557 -15.30 43.57 -0.01
C MET A 557 -16.43 44.08 0.93
N LYS A 558 -16.10 44.85 1.98
CA LYS A 558 -17.07 45.29 3.01
C LYS A 558 -17.93 46.45 2.52
N GLY A 559 -19.21 46.42 2.91
CA GLY A 559 -20.15 47.53 2.70
C GLY A 559 -20.67 47.67 1.27
N THR A 560 -20.31 46.75 0.39
CA THR A 560 -20.77 46.74 -1.01
C THR A 560 -22.02 45.85 -1.17
N GLY A 561 -22.93 46.23 -2.05
CA GLY A 561 -24.04 45.39 -2.47
C GLY A 561 -23.57 44.14 -3.22
N GLU A 562 -24.42 43.17 -3.47
CA GLU A 562 -24.04 41.86 -4.04
C GLU A 562 -23.34 41.99 -5.41
N GLU A 563 -23.87 42.84 -6.29
CA GLU A 563 -23.34 43.04 -7.64
C GLU A 563 -21.99 43.82 -7.64
N GLU A 564 -21.90 44.80 -6.74
CA GLU A 564 -20.63 45.54 -6.54
C GLU A 564 -19.55 44.68 -5.90
N SER A 565 -19.88 43.86 -4.89
CA SER A 565 -19.01 42.87 -4.28
C SER A 565 -18.43 41.91 -5.34
N ARG A 566 -19.30 41.40 -6.23
CA ARG A 566 -18.88 40.54 -7.35
C ARG A 566 -17.88 41.25 -8.27
N SER A 567 -18.19 42.50 -8.68
CA SER A 567 -17.30 43.30 -9.55
C SER A 567 -15.93 43.57 -8.90
N VAL A 568 -15.94 43.92 -7.62
CA VAL A 568 -14.70 44.11 -6.82
C VAL A 568 -13.90 42.83 -6.74
N GLY A 569 -14.53 41.70 -6.40
CA GLY A 569 -13.87 40.41 -6.29
C GLY A 569 -13.27 39.93 -7.61
N ILE A 570 -13.95 40.11 -8.74
CA ILE A 570 -13.43 39.84 -10.08
C ILE A 570 -12.21 40.70 -10.37
N SER A 571 -12.25 41.98 -10.01
CA SER A 571 -11.12 42.90 -10.24
C SER A 571 -9.91 42.54 -9.39
N ILE A 572 -10.11 42.13 -8.14
CA ILE A 572 -9.07 41.59 -7.25
C ILE A 572 -8.45 40.32 -7.84
N ALA A 573 -9.27 39.36 -8.25
CA ALA A 573 -8.83 38.10 -8.83
C ALA A 573 -8.04 38.31 -10.14
N ALA A 574 -8.51 39.23 -11.01
CA ALA A 574 -7.80 39.58 -12.25
C ALA A 574 -6.42 40.20 -11.98
N ARG A 575 -6.30 41.06 -10.97
CA ARG A 575 -5.02 41.65 -10.54
C ARG A 575 -4.09 40.55 -10.00
N ILE A 576 -4.56 39.69 -9.07
CA ILE A 576 -3.79 38.57 -8.50
C ILE A 576 -3.32 37.63 -9.62
N MET A 577 -4.17 37.32 -10.60
CA MET A 577 -3.82 36.49 -11.75
C MET A 577 -2.68 37.10 -12.57
N GLY A 578 -2.69 38.44 -12.76
CA GLY A 578 -1.58 39.15 -13.40
C GLY A 578 -0.29 39.02 -12.61
N GLU A 579 -0.30 39.21 -11.30
CA GLU A 579 0.85 39.05 -10.42
C GLU A 579 1.36 37.60 -10.40
N LEU A 580 0.48 36.61 -10.35
CA LEU A 580 0.84 35.19 -10.41
C LEU A 580 1.50 34.79 -11.73
N SER A 581 1.22 35.50 -12.85
CA SER A 581 1.84 35.20 -14.14
C SER A 581 3.36 35.44 -14.16
N GLU A 582 3.91 36.21 -13.22
CA GLU A 582 5.33 36.45 -13.08
C GLU A 582 6.07 35.38 -12.25
N VAL A 583 5.35 34.60 -11.42
CA VAL A 583 5.96 33.72 -10.42
C VAL A 583 5.52 32.25 -10.51
N ALA A 584 4.43 31.95 -11.19
CA ALA A 584 3.89 30.60 -11.34
C ALA A 584 3.97 30.10 -12.80
N SER A 585 3.78 28.79 -12.99
CA SER A 585 3.70 28.19 -14.32
C SER A 585 2.33 28.38 -14.97
N GLY A 586 1.33 28.59 -14.17
CA GLY A 586 -0.05 28.80 -14.57
C GLY A 586 -0.94 29.06 -13.37
N VAL A 587 -2.22 29.16 -13.63
CA VAL A 587 -3.27 29.35 -12.63
C VAL A 587 -4.36 28.29 -12.79
N CYS A 588 -4.89 27.83 -11.65
CA CYS A 588 -6.11 27.04 -11.61
C CYS A 588 -7.23 27.88 -11.00
N VAL A 589 -8.12 28.42 -11.84
CA VAL A 589 -9.25 29.24 -11.41
C VAL A 589 -10.38 28.35 -10.94
N MET A 590 -10.72 28.44 -9.67
CA MET A 590 -11.82 27.72 -9.03
C MET A 590 -13.11 28.55 -9.16
N ALA A 591 -14.09 28.06 -9.93
CA ALA A 591 -15.32 28.80 -10.16
C ALA A 591 -16.24 28.73 -8.92
N PRO A 592 -16.52 29.86 -8.24
CA PRO A 592 -17.37 29.85 -7.06
C PRO A 592 -18.79 29.36 -7.41
N LEU A 593 -19.31 28.37 -6.69
CA LEU A 593 -20.67 27.84 -6.88
C LEU A 593 -21.00 27.45 -8.34
N ARG A 594 -20.01 26.97 -9.10
CA ARG A 594 -20.13 26.65 -10.54
C ARG A 594 -20.43 27.89 -11.43
N ARG A 595 -20.11 29.10 -10.96
CA ARG A 595 -20.24 30.34 -11.71
C ARG A 595 -19.08 30.50 -12.69
N TYR A 596 -19.10 29.72 -13.78
CA TYR A 596 -18.05 29.73 -14.81
C TYR A 596 -17.98 31.06 -15.55
N ASP A 597 -19.08 31.82 -15.60
CA ASP A 597 -19.13 33.20 -16.06
C ASP A 597 -18.17 34.11 -15.27
N VAL A 598 -18.09 33.95 -13.96
CA VAL A 598 -17.14 34.71 -13.12
C VAL A 598 -15.70 34.39 -13.48
N ALA A 599 -15.37 33.11 -13.71
CA ALA A 599 -14.05 32.71 -14.14
C ALA A 599 -13.69 33.31 -15.51
N ALA A 600 -14.61 33.29 -16.47
CA ALA A 600 -14.45 33.89 -17.79
C ALA A 600 -14.20 35.42 -17.71
N GLU A 601 -14.96 36.13 -16.86
CA GLU A 601 -14.77 37.57 -16.65
C GLU A 601 -13.41 37.89 -16.02
N VAL A 602 -12.93 37.09 -15.05
CA VAL A 602 -11.58 37.26 -14.45
C VAL A 602 -10.50 37.11 -15.53
N ILE A 603 -10.59 36.08 -16.34
CA ILE A 603 -9.64 35.79 -17.41
C ILE A 603 -9.65 36.92 -18.46
N GLY A 604 -10.82 37.40 -18.86
CA GLY A 604 -10.97 38.48 -19.82
C GLY A 604 -10.42 39.85 -19.32
N LYS A 605 -10.49 40.07 -17.99
CA LYS A 605 -9.97 41.32 -17.37
C LYS A 605 -8.48 41.24 -17.02
N ALA A 606 -7.90 40.07 -16.89
CA ALA A 606 -6.51 39.88 -16.48
C ALA A 606 -5.56 40.39 -17.59
N LYS A 607 -4.64 41.25 -17.23
CA LYS A 607 -3.52 41.69 -18.12
C LYS A 607 -2.40 40.66 -17.99
N LEU A 608 -2.33 39.73 -18.92
CA LEU A 608 -1.36 38.63 -18.88
C LEU A 608 -0.26 38.82 -19.93
N SER A 609 1.00 38.67 -19.52
CA SER A 609 2.08 38.30 -20.43
C SER A 609 2.08 36.78 -20.57
N ARG A 610 1.50 36.26 -21.66
CA ARG A 610 1.39 34.81 -21.86
C ARG A 610 2.69 34.15 -22.32
N GLU A 611 3.61 34.90 -22.89
CA GLU A 611 4.92 34.38 -23.28
C GLU A 611 5.83 34.26 -22.05
N ARG A 612 6.33 33.09 -21.76
CA ARG A 612 7.37 32.89 -20.73
C ARG A 612 8.66 33.51 -21.26
N ARG A 613 9.20 34.49 -20.54
CA ARG A 613 10.60 34.87 -20.71
C ARG A 613 11.45 33.68 -20.31
N SER A 614 12.31 33.19 -21.22
CA SER A 614 13.29 32.16 -20.90
C SER A 614 14.06 32.61 -19.66
N VAL A 615 13.79 31.96 -18.53
CA VAL A 615 14.64 32.12 -17.34
C VAL A 615 15.90 31.32 -17.64
N ASN A 616 16.98 32.06 -17.98
CA ASN A 616 18.33 31.52 -18.06
C ASN A 616 18.82 31.08 -16.70
#